data_034be60a2607324f1a353a74ce04aa3e
#
_entry.id   034be60a2607324f1a353a74ce04aa3e
#
_cell.length_a   1.000
_cell.length_b   1.000
_cell.length_c   1.000
_cell.angle_alpha   90.00
_cell.angle_beta   90.00
_cell.angle_gamma   90.00
#
_symmetry.space_group_name_H-M   'P 1'
#
loop_
_entity.id
_entity.type
_entity.pdbx_description
1 polymer ?
#
loop_
_entity_poly.entity_id
_entity_poly.type
_entity_poly.pdbx_seq_one_letter_code
_entity_poly.pdbx_strand_id
1 'polypeptide(L)'
;MTEKTVLIIEDEEDAAELFAEMMRVSGFRVLKTSKSTPALSIMAAEKPDVVLLDIMMPEISGLDILRQMRRDPALANIPVIVVTAKSMPTDIKNGMEAGASTYLTKPVGYLELKEAVERTLANSTPANKPATPPL
;
A
#
# COMPACT_ATOMS: atom_id res chain seq x y z
N MET A 1 -9.64 13.17 -16.78
CA MET A 1 -8.62 12.39 -16.18
C MET A 1 -9.16 11.54 -15.09
N THR A 2 -8.64 10.34 -15.00
CA THR A 2 -9.12 9.40 -14.03
C THR A 2 -8.43 9.63 -12.70
N GLU A 3 -9.21 9.62 -11.63
CA GLU A 3 -8.61 9.68 -10.30
C GLU A 3 -7.78 8.43 -10.05
N LYS A 4 -6.68 8.61 -9.34
CA LYS A 4 -5.95 7.47 -8.83
C LYS A 4 -6.65 6.93 -7.60
N THR A 5 -6.58 5.64 -7.41
CA THR A 5 -7.26 4.94 -6.31
C THR A 5 -6.25 4.43 -5.31
N VAL A 6 -6.51 4.72 -4.04
CA VAL A 6 -5.71 4.23 -2.92
C VAL A 6 -6.56 3.24 -2.14
N LEU A 7 -6.02 2.06 -1.88
CA LEU A 7 -6.65 1.09 -0.98
C LEU A 7 -5.91 1.12 0.35
N ILE A 8 -6.65 1.31 1.42
CA ILE A 8 -6.10 1.33 2.77
C ILE A 8 -6.50 0.05 3.49
N ILE A 9 -5.49 -0.70 3.94
CA ILE A 9 -5.69 -1.94 4.69
C ILE A 9 -5.19 -1.69 6.10
N GLU A 10 -6.11 -1.48 7.03
CA GLU A 10 -5.82 -1.07 8.38
C GLU A 10 -6.96 -1.51 9.29
N ASP A 11 -6.67 -2.29 10.33
CA ASP A 11 -7.72 -2.80 11.20
C ASP A 11 -8.16 -1.80 12.27
N GLU A 12 -7.36 -0.79 12.57
CA GLU A 12 -7.75 0.25 13.50
C GLU A 12 -8.55 1.31 12.76
N GLU A 13 -9.82 1.44 13.12
CA GLU A 13 -10.74 2.25 12.34
C GLU A 13 -10.37 3.72 12.30
N ASP A 14 -9.93 4.28 13.45
CA ASP A 14 -9.56 5.69 13.50
C ASP A 14 -8.34 5.97 12.63
N ALA A 15 -7.37 5.08 12.62
CA ALA A 15 -6.19 5.25 11.78
C ALA A 15 -6.57 5.14 10.31
N ALA A 16 -7.42 4.18 9.97
CA ALA A 16 -7.86 4.01 8.59
C ALA A 16 -8.59 5.26 8.10
N GLU A 17 -9.46 5.82 8.93
CA GLU A 17 -10.22 7.01 8.52
C GLU A 17 -9.32 8.22 8.40
N LEU A 18 -8.34 8.35 9.28
CA LEU A 18 -7.39 9.46 9.20
C LEU A 18 -6.62 9.40 7.88
N PHE A 19 -6.08 8.24 7.54
CA PHE A 19 -5.36 8.10 6.28
C PHE A 19 -6.28 8.28 5.08
N ALA A 20 -7.53 7.81 5.20
CA ALA A 20 -8.51 8.00 4.12
C ALA A 20 -8.75 9.48 3.87
N GLU A 21 -8.90 10.26 4.94
CA GLU A 21 -9.14 11.69 4.79
C GLU A 21 -7.94 12.39 4.16
N MET A 22 -6.74 12.01 4.60
CA MET A 22 -5.52 12.57 4.03
C MET A 22 -5.46 12.33 2.52
N MET A 23 -5.84 11.13 2.10
CA MET A 23 -5.78 10.79 0.68
C MET A 23 -6.89 11.45 -0.12
N ARG A 24 -8.08 11.60 0.47
CA ARG A 24 -9.16 12.32 -0.20
C ARG A 24 -8.79 13.77 -0.44
N VAL A 25 -8.21 14.40 0.58
CA VAL A 25 -7.76 15.80 0.46
C VAL A 25 -6.69 15.93 -0.62
N SER A 26 -5.89 14.89 -0.81
CA SER A 26 -4.86 14.88 -1.85
C SER A 26 -5.43 14.57 -3.23
N GLY A 27 -6.71 14.30 -3.35
CA GLY A 27 -7.35 14.10 -4.64
C GLY A 27 -7.50 12.64 -5.07
N PHE A 28 -7.30 11.71 -4.16
CA PHE A 28 -7.41 10.28 -4.49
C PHE A 28 -8.80 9.75 -4.20
N ARG A 29 -9.20 8.75 -5.00
CA ARG A 29 -10.33 7.92 -4.65
C ARG A 29 -9.86 6.92 -3.62
N VAL A 30 -10.64 6.71 -2.55
CA VAL A 30 -10.17 5.90 -1.42
C VAL A 30 -11.09 4.72 -1.19
N LEU A 31 -10.48 3.56 -1.03
CA LEU A 31 -11.15 2.34 -0.58
C LEU A 31 -10.50 1.91 0.72
N LYS A 32 -11.28 1.35 1.63
CA LYS A 32 -10.77 0.90 2.92
C LYS A 32 -11.23 -0.53 3.20
N THR A 33 -10.35 -1.30 3.83
CA THR A 33 -10.76 -2.56 4.43
C THR A 33 -10.03 -2.72 5.75
N SER A 34 -10.73 -3.21 6.75
CA SER A 34 -10.14 -3.44 8.07
C SER A 34 -9.71 -4.89 8.24
N LYS A 35 -9.89 -5.72 7.23
CA LYS A 35 -9.60 -7.15 7.33
C LYS A 35 -8.71 -7.60 6.20
N SER A 36 -7.87 -8.58 6.53
CA SER A 36 -6.93 -9.14 5.57
C SER A 36 -7.63 -9.95 4.49
N THR A 37 -8.62 -10.74 4.90
CA THR A 37 -9.24 -11.71 3.99
C THR A 37 -9.85 -11.07 2.74
N PRO A 38 -10.65 -10.00 2.85
CA PRO A 38 -11.20 -9.41 1.63
C PRO A 38 -10.22 -8.54 0.86
N ALA A 39 -9.05 -8.24 1.44
CA ALA A 39 -8.13 -7.30 0.80
C ALA A 39 -7.70 -7.74 -0.59
N LEU A 40 -7.33 -9.00 -0.74
CA LEU A 40 -6.87 -9.49 -2.04
C LEU A 40 -7.98 -9.48 -3.07
N SER A 41 -9.21 -9.81 -2.65
CA SER A 41 -10.35 -9.75 -3.55
C SER A 41 -10.65 -8.32 -3.99
N ILE A 42 -10.55 -7.38 -3.07
CA ILE A 42 -10.76 -5.97 -3.40
C ILE A 42 -9.71 -5.51 -4.40
N MET A 43 -8.45 -5.90 -4.19
CA MET A 43 -7.38 -5.54 -5.12
C MET A 43 -7.65 -6.07 -6.51
N ALA A 44 -8.09 -7.32 -6.60
CA ALA A 44 -8.35 -7.95 -7.88
C ALA A 44 -9.49 -7.27 -8.61
N ALA A 45 -10.53 -6.86 -7.87
CA ALA A 45 -11.71 -6.24 -8.46
C ALA A 45 -11.49 -4.77 -8.80
N GLU A 46 -10.86 -4.04 -7.90
CA GLU A 46 -10.76 -2.58 -8.01
C GLU A 46 -9.46 -2.10 -8.61
N LYS A 47 -8.43 -2.92 -8.58
CA LYS A 47 -7.11 -2.61 -9.16
C LYS A 47 -6.60 -1.25 -8.72
N PRO A 48 -6.37 -1.07 -7.41
CA PRO A 48 -5.91 0.22 -6.91
C PRO A 48 -4.54 0.59 -7.48
N ASP A 49 -4.28 1.88 -7.52
CA ASP A 49 -3.00 2.38 -8.01
C ASP A 49 -1.91 2.26 -6.96
N VAL A 50 -2.29 2.27 -5.70
CA VAL A 50 -1.35 2.11 -4.58
C VAL A 50 -2.12 1.57 -3.38
N VAL A 51 -1.41 0.80 -2.55
CA VAL A 51 -1.98 0.23 -1.33
C VAL A 51 -1.21 0.77 -0.13
N LEU A 52 -1.94 1.26 0.87
CA LEU A 52 -1.37 1.58 2.17
C LEU A 52 -1.69 0.40 3.08
N LEU A 53 -0.67 -0.19 3.67
CA LEU A 53 -0.82 -1.47 4.36
C LEU A 53 -0.19 -1.41 5.75
N ASP A 54 -0.98 -1.67 6.79
CA ASP A 54 -0.43 -1.91 8.11
C ASP A 54 -0.15 -3.40 8.23
N ILE A 55 1.05 -3.74 8.67
CA ILE A 55 1.43 -5.15 8.80
C ILE A 55 1.03 -5.74 10.14
N MET A 56 0.60 -4.90 11.09
CA MET A 56 0.18 -5.37 12.42
C MET A 56 -1.32 -5.61 12.43
N MET A 57 -1.75 -6.71 11.84
CA MET A 57 -3.17 -7.06 11.84
C MET A 57 -3.37 -8.43 12.47
N PRO A 58 -4.52 -8.63 13.17
CA PRO A 58 -4.65 -9.79 14.02
C PRO A 58 -4.72 -11.13 13.33
N GLU A 59 -5.41 -11.25 12.22
CA GLU A 59 -5.62 -12.58 11.65
C GLU A 59 -4.49 -12.98 10.72
N ILE A 60 -4.37 -12.27 9.63
CA ILE A 60 -3.31 -12.53 8.65
C ILE A 60 -2.41 -11.31 8.65
N SER A 61 -1.14 -11.53 8.89
CA SER A 61 -0.17 -10.45 8.90
C SER A 61 -0.17 -9.72 7.56
N GLY A 62 0.00 -8.40 7.61
CA GLY A 62 0.14 -7.62 6.39
C GLY A 62 1.31 -8.10 5.53
N LEU A 63 2.37 -8.62 6.17
CA LEU A 63 3.49 -9.18 5.40
C LEU A 63 3.05 -10.36 4.55
N ASP A 64 2.15 -11.19 5.08
CA ASP A 64 1.66 -12.33 4.30
C ASP A 64 0.80 -11.86 3.13
N ILE A 65 0.00 -10.81 3.35
CA ILE A 65 -0.76 -10.22 2.25
C ILE A 65 0.20 -9.73 1.17
N LEU A 66 1.23 -9.02 1.59
CA LEU A 66 2.21 -8.47 0.66
C LEU A 66 2.90 -9.57 -0.14
N ARG A 67 3.30 -10.64 0.53
CA ARG A 67 3.94 -11.77 -0.15
C ARG A 67 3.01 -12.41 -1.16
N GLN A 68 1.72 -12.56 -0.79
CA GLN A 68 0.74 -13.12 -1.71
C GLN A 68 0.54 -12.23 -2.93
N MET A 69 0.51 -10.91 -2.72
CA MET A 69 0.41 -9.98 -3.84
C MET A 69 1.56 -10.15 -4.82
N ARG A 70 2.76 -10.27 -4.30
CA ARG A 70 3.94 -10.35 -5.16
C ARG A 70 4.01 -11.66 -5.93
N ARG A 71 3.32 -12.69 -5.46
CA ARG A 71 3.26 -13.98 -6.15
C ARG A 71 2.12 -14.08 -7.15
N ASP A 72 1.17 -13.14 -7.10
CA ASP A 72 0.03 -13.17 -8.00
C ASP A 72 0.30 -12.23 -9.17
N PRO A 73 0.39 -12.75 -10.40
CA PRO A 73 0.71 -11.89 -11.54
C PRO A 73 -0.25 -10.71 -11.72
N ALA A 74 -1.50 -10.87 -11.32
CA ALA A 74 -2.48 -9.80 -11.45
C ALA A 74 -2.23 -8.67 -10.46
N LEU A 75 -1.54 -8.95 -9.35
CA LEU A 75 -1.34 -7.98 -8.27
C LEU A 75 0.12 -7.60 -8.07
N ALA A 76 1.03 -8.30 -8.73
CA ALA A 76 2.46 -8.20 -8.44
C ALA A 76 3.04 -6.82 -8.64
N ASN A 77 2.42 -6.02 -9.51
CA ASN A 77 2.95 -4.69 -9.83
C ASN A 77 2.27 -3.55 -9.07
N ILE A 78 1.30 -3.85 -8.21
CA ILE A 78 0.66 -2.79 -7.43
C ILE A 78 1.63 -2.34 -6.36
N PRO A 79 1.98 -1.04 -6.33
CA PRO A 79 2.89 -0.54 -5.30
C PRO A 79 2.24 -0.57 -3.93
N VAL A 80 3.05 -0.90 -2.92
CA VAL A 80 2.58 -1.01 -1.54
C VAL A 80 3.44 -0.14 -0.65
N ILE A 81 2.81 0.74 0.10
CA ILE A 81 3.46 1.52 1.14
C ILE A 81 3.05 0.93 2.47
N VAL A 82 4.01 0.39 3.20
CA VAL A 82 3.75 -0.10 4.55
C VAL A 82 3.71 1.08 5.49
N VAL A 83 2.66 1.18 6.31
CA VAL A 83 2.51 2.24 7.30
C VAL A 83 2.19 1.56 8.62
N THR A 84 3.15 1.51 9.52
CA THR A 84 3.01 0.67 10.72
C THR A 84 3.79 1.25 11.88
N ALA A 85 3.43 0.82 13.09
CA ALA A 85 4.17 1.20 14.29
C ALA A 85 5.47 0.42 14.46
N LYS A 86 5.65 -0.65 13.70
CA LYS A 86 6.87 -1.45 13.78
C LYS A 86 8.03 -0.70 13.15
N SER A 87 8.99 -0.29 13.98
CA SER A 87 10.06 0.61 13.55
C SER A 87 11.46 0.05 13.67
N MET A 88 11.60 -1.19 14.11
CA MET A 88 12.94 -1.77 14.24
C MET A 88 13.56 -2.00 12.88
N PRO A 89 14.89 -1.90 12.78
CA PRO A 89 15.55 -2.15 11.48
C PRO A 89 15.20 -3.51 10.87
N THR A 90 15.02 -4.54 11.73
CA THR A 90 14.63 -5.85 11.21
C THR A 90 13.21 -5.85 10.66
N ASP A 91 12.31 -5.06 11.26
CA ASP A 91 10.95 -4.94 10.75
C ASP A 91 10.97 -4.32 9.36
N ILE A 92 11.73 -3.25 9.20
CA ILE A 92 11.83 -2.54 7.94
C ILE A 92 12.44 -3.45 6.88
N LYS A 93 13.50 -4.17 7.24
CA LYS A 93 14.13 -5.10 6.32
C LYS A 93 13.15 -6.17 5.87
N ASN A 94 12.40 -6.75 6.81
CA ASN A 94 11.43 -7.79 6.49
C ASN A 94 10.34 -7.26 5.56
N GLY A 95 9.88 -6.02 5.80
CA GLY A 95 8.88 -5.42 4.94
C GLY A 95 9.38 -5.21 3.52
N MET A 96 10.60 -4.70 3.38
CA MET A 96 11.16 -4.47 2.07
C MET A 96 11.43 -5.79 1.35
N GLU A 97 11.89 -6.80 2.07
CA GLU A 97 12.11 -8.12 1.46
C GLU A 97 10.81 -8.78 1.04
N ALA A 98 9.72 -8.51 1.75
CA ALA A 98 8.42 -9.04 1.38
C ALA A 98 7.87 -8.36 0.14
N GLY A 99 8.42 -7.23 -0.25
CA GLY A 99 8.04 -6.56 -1.48
C GLY A 99 7.45 -5.17 -1.32
N ALA A 100 7.61 -4.53 -0.16
CA ALA A 100 7.11 -3.15 0.02
C ALA A 100 7.86 -2.22 -0.92
N SER A 101 7.12 -1.26 -1.45
CA SER A 101 7.71 -0.19 -2.25
C SER A 101 8.33 0.87 -1.36
N THR A 102 7.68 1.14 -0.24
CA THR A 102 8.12 2.15 0.73
C THR A 102 7.64 1.70 2.10
N TYR A 103 8.39 2.07 3.14
CA TYR A 103 8.06 1.70 4.51
C TYR A 103 8.03 2.98 5.35
N LEU A 104 6.88 3.27 5.96
CA LEU A 104 6.74 4.44 6.83
C LEU A 104 6.38 3.98 8.23
N THR A 105 6.95 4.64 9.22
CA THR A 105 6.73 4.31 10.62
C THR A 105 5.78 5.32 11.23
N LYS A 106 4.73 4.84 11.91
CA LYS A 106 3.78 5.72 12.60
C LYS A 106 4.46 6.42 13.76
N PRO A 107 4.09 7.64 14.08
CA PRO A 107 3.03 8.43 13.45
C PRO A 107 3.49 9.04 12.13
N VAL A 108 2.59 9.09 11.16
CA VAL A 108 2.89 9.60 9.84
C VAL A 108 2.02 10.84 9.60
N GLY A 109 2.68 11.95 9.27
CA GLY A 109 1.96 13.19 9.03
C GLY A 109 1.43 13.26 7.60
N TYR A 110 0.56 14.23 7.37
CA TYR A 110 -0.10 14.39 6.08
C TYR A 110 0.90 14.59 4.94
N LEU A 111 1.85 15.52 5.12
CA LEU A 111 2.79 15.79 4.04
C LEU A 111 3.70 14.60 3.78
N GLU A 112 4.12 13.93 4.84
CA GLU A 112 4.98 12.75 4.69
C GLU A 112 4.27 11.67 3.89
N LEU A 113 3.00 11.40 4.22
CA LEU A 113 2.25 10.38 3.52
C LEU A 113 1.98 10.80 2.08
N LYS A 114 1.57 12.06 1.88
CA LYS A 114 1.28 12.57 0.55
C LYS A 114 2.51 12.44 -0.35
N GLU A 115 3.67 12.87 0.15
CA GLU A 115 4.89 12.81 -0.65
C GLU A 115 5.29 11.38 -0.95
N ALA A 116 5.13 10.48 0.03
CA ALA A 116 5.48 9.08 -0.19
C ALA A 116 4.60 8.46 -1.27
N VAL A 117 3.30 8.76 -1.22
CA VAL A 117 2.35 8.23 -2.21
C VAL A 117 2.69 8.79 -3.59
N GLU A 118 2.92 10.09 -3.68
CA GLU A 118 3.22 10.71 -4.97
C GLU A 118 4.53 10.21 -5.56
N ARG A 119 5.55 10.05 -4.72
CA ARG A 119 6.82 9.52 -5.17
C ARG A 119 6.68 8.07 -5.62
N THR A 120 5.94 7.29 -4.87
CA THR A 120 5.72 5.89 -5.20
C THR A 120 4.98 5.75 -6.52
N LEU A 121 3.97 6.57 -6.74
CA LEU A 121 3.23 6.55 -8.00
C LEU A 121 4.11 7.00 -9.17
N ALA A 122 4.95 8.00 -8.94
CA ALA A 122 5.84 8.49 -9.99
C ALA A 122 6.87 7.44 -10.41
N ASN A 123 7.32 6.64 -9.44
CA ASN A 123 8.31 5.59 -9.71
C ASN A 123 7.70 4.28 -10.11
N SER A 124 6.38 4.16 -9.93
CA SER A 124 5.69 2.94 -10.27
C SER A 124 5.66 2.78 -11.77
N THR A 125 5.87 1.56 -12.24
CA THR A 125 5.80 1.28 -13.64
C THR A 125 4.36 1.10 -14.03
N PRO A 126 3.83 1.94 -14.90
CA PRO A 126 2.48 1.69 -15.40
C PRO A 126 2.42 0.33 -16.07
N ALA A 127 1.23 -0.22 -16.09
CA ALA A 127 1.04 -1.53 -16.70
C ALA A 127 1.56 -1.57 -18.12
N ASN A 128 1.50 -0.46 -18.82
CA ASN A 128 1.95 -0.38 -20.20
C ASN A 128 3.42 -0.05 -20.34
N LYS A 129 4.12 0.13 -19.23
CA LYS A 129 5.53 0.44 -19.33
C LYS A 129 6.28 -0.82 -19.66
N PRO A 130 7.11 -0.80 -20.67
CA PRO A 130 7.85 -1.99 -21.01
C PRO A 130 8.73 -2.37 -19.85
N ALA A 131 8.84 -3.58 -19.71
CA ALA A 131 9.77 -4.06 -18.80
C ALA A 131 11.06 -3.52 -19.21
N THR A 132 11.69 -3.06 -18.59
CA THR A 132 12.81 -2.54 -18.88
C THR A 132 13.69 -3.17 -19.41
N PRO A 133 14.23 -3.15 -19.94
CA PRO A 133 15.02 -3.77 -20.36
C PRO A 133 16.12 -3.72 -20.21
N PRO A 134 16.55 -4.07 -20.25
CA PRO A 134 17.41 -4.19 -19.92
C PRO A 134 18.41 -4.12 -20.26
N LEU A 135 18.83 -4.15 -20.40
CA LEU A 135 19.75 -4.32 -20.63
C LEU A 135 20.30 -4.25 -20.47
#